data_61e86c8782652aa936212500364a621c
#
_entry.id   61e86c8782652aa936212500364a621c
#
_cell.length_a   1.000
_cell.length_b   1.000
_cell.length_c   1.000
_cell.angle_alpha   90.00
_cell.angle_beta   90.00
_cell.angle_gamma   90.00
#
_symmetry.space_group_name_H-M   'P 1'
#
loop_
_entity.id
_entity.type
_entity.pdbx_description
1 polymer ?
#
loop_
_entity_poly.entity_id
_entity_poly.type
_entity_poly.pdbx_seq_one_letter_code
_entity_poly.pdbx_strand_id
1 'polypeptide(L)'
;MVKKENIRNFSIIAHIDHGKSTLADRLLEKTESVAARDMTAQLLDDMDLERERGITIKAHAVKLNYKAKDGEEYELNLIDTPGHVDFNYEVSRSLAACEGALLIVDASQGVEAQTLANTYLALDHDLEIVPVINKIDLPAADPERVAEEVEEVIGLDCANAPRVSAKTGENIEQVLERIVSDIPAPLYADDNKPLRALVFDSVYDNYRGVIVYVRIMDGKIKAGDTMRMMATGAQFTVVEVGYMRATSLEPAAELTAGEVGYITASIKTVSDARVGDTVTTAENPASEPLPGYRKVNPMVFCGVYPADGADYENLRDALEKLQLNDAALSYEPETSGALGFGFRCGFLGLLHLEIIQERLEREYNLELVTTIPSVVYKIHLTDGSVVEIDNPTKYPDPALIDYSEEPIADAHIYSPNDYVGAIMDLCQERRGVFKDMTYVSPDRVDISYDLPLNEIIYDFFDVLKSRTKGYASFDYEIKGYERSNLVKLDVVLNGDTIDALSFIIHSDKAYGRARKIAEKLKDNIPRQMFEIPVQIAIGGKVIARETIKAMRKDVLAKCYGGDITRKKKLLEKQKEGKKRMRRFGTVEVPQEAFMAVLKLDE
;
A
#
# COMPACT_ATOMS: atom_id res chain seq x y z
N MET A 1 20.65 -30.22 14.19
CA MET A 1 19.59 -29.28 14.62
C MET A 1 20.17 -28.38 15.68
N VAL A 2 20.00 -27.09 15.54
CA VAL A 2 20.38 -26.12 16.56
C VAL A 2 19.44 -26.32 17.76
N LYS A 3 19.92 -26.10 18.98
CA LYS A 3 19.08 -26.16 20.19
C LYS A 3 18.07 -25.03 20.16
N LYS A 4 16.86 -25.23 20.69
CA LYS A 4 15.84 -24.15 20.79
C LYS A 4 16.34 -22.89 21.50
N GLU A 5 17.19 -23.07 22.51
CA GLU A 5 17.87 -22.00 23.26
C GLU A 5 18.68 -21.07 22.34
N ASN A 6 19.13 -21.57 21.19
CA ASN A 6 19.97 -20.87 20.22
C ASN A 6 19.18 -20.39 18.98
N ILE A 7 17.84 -20.42 18.99
CA ILE A 7 17.01 -19.85 17.94
C ILE A 7 16.64 -18.41 18.31
N ARG A 8 16.70 -17.50 17.33
CA ARG A 8 16.24 -16.11 17.44
C ARG A 8 15.38 -15.75 16.24
N ASN A 9 14.12 -15.45 16.49
CA ASN A 9 13.20 -14.99 15.43
C ASN A 9 12.96 -13.49 15.62
N PHE A 10 13.34 -12.70 14.65
CA PHE A 10 13.29 -11.25 14.77
C PHE A 10 12.95 -10.58 13.46
N SER A 11 12.42 -9.37 13.57
CA SER A 11 12.15 -8.48 12.45
C SER A 11 13.00 -7.23 12.54
N ILE A 12 13.07 -6.49 11.43
CA ILE A 12 13.68 -5.16 11.37
C ILE A 12 12.59 -4.16 11.12
N ILE A 13 12.39 -3.24 12.04
CA ILE A 13 11.46 -2.12 11.95
C ILE A 13 12.22 -0.80 11.85
N ALA A 14 11.79 0.07 10.97
CA ALA A 14 12.45 1.34 10.70
C ALA A 14 11.49 2.31 10.03
N HIS A 15 11.78 3.61 10.13
CA HIS A 15 11.24 4.59 9.21
C HIS A 15 11.83 4.42 7.80
N ILE A 16 11.13 4.93 6.78
CA ILE A 16 11.61 4.96 5.40
C ILE A 16 12.98 5.66 5.37
N ASP A 17 13.90 5.13 4.56
CA ASP A 17 15.27 5.65 4.40
C ASP A 17 16.18 5.56 5.64
N HIS A 18 15.78 5.00 6.79
CA HIS A 18 16.67 4.80 7.94
C HIS A 18 17.72 3.70 7.72
N GLY A 19 17.64 2.98 6.60
CA GLY A 19 18.66 2.01 6.18
C GLY A 19 18.36 0.55 6.56
N LYS A 20 17.07 0.19 6.64
CA LYS A 20 16.57 -1.16 6.93
C LYS A 20 17.16 -2.21 5.99
N SER A 21 16.92 -2.12 4.67
CA SER A 21 17.40 -3.09 3.67
C SER A 21 18.93 -3.14 3.61
N THR A 22 19.61 -1.99 3.81
CA THR A 22 21.07 -1.94 3.88
C THR A 22 21.61 -2.68 5.09
N LEU A 23 20.94 -2.59 6.27
CA LEU A 23 21.36 -3.36 7.44
C LEU A 23 21.10 -4.85 7.23
N ALA A 24 19.97 -5.22 6.65
CA ALA A 24 19.67 -6.61 6.31
C ALA A 24 20.75 -7.22 5.41
N ASP A 25 21.19 -6.50 4.36
CA ASP A 25 22.31 -6.92 3.51
C ASP A 25 23.61 -7.17 4.33
N ARG A 26 23.91 -6.29 5.29
CA ARG A 26 25.10 -6.46 6.14
C ARG A 26 25.00 -7.66 7.09
N LEU A 27 23.80 -7.95 7.60
CA LEU A 27 23.59 -9.16 8.41
C LEU A 27 23.81 -10.43 7.55
N LEU A 28 23.30 -10.44 6.30
CA LEU A 28 23.52 -11.52 5.33
C LEU A 28 25.02 -11.72 5.02
N GLU A 29 25.74 -10.62 4.79
CA GLU A 29 27.18 -10.63 4.53
C GLU A 29 27.98 -11.16 5.72
N LYS A 30 27.71 -10.65 6.93
CA LYS A 30 28.45 -11.02 8.16
C LYS A 30 28.19 -12.45 8.61
N THR A 31 27.04 -13.00 8.31
CA THR A 31 26.68 -14.41 8.59
C THR A 31 27.10 -15.35 7.47
N GLU A 32 27.78 -14.85 6.42
CA GLU A 32 28.19 -15.63 5.25
C GLU A 32 27.03 -16.42 4.61
N SER A 33 25.79 -15.93 4.78
CA SER A 33 24.57 -16.58 4.28
C SER A 33 24.47 -16.50 2.75
N VAL A 34 25.22 -15.56 2.14
CA VAL A 34 25.33 -15.37 0.69
C VAL A 34 26.81 -15.23 0.34
N ALA A 35 27.23 -15.91 -0.72
CA ALA A 35 28.62 -15.78 -1.16
C ALA A 35 28.91 -14.33 -1.62
N ALA A 36 30.09 -13.79 -1.29
CA ALA A 36 30.44 -12.40 -1.58
C ALA A 36 30.29 -12.00 -3.07
N ARG A 37 30.45 -12.95 -4.00
CA ARG A 37 30.27 -12.74 -5.43
C ARG A 37 28.80 -12.60 -5.87
N ASP A 38 27.86 -13.11 -5.06
CA ASP A 38 26.43 -13.16 -5.34
C ASP A 38 25.67 -12.08 -4.54
N MET A 39 26.39 -11.31 -3.70
CA MET A 39 25.84 -10.16 -2.98
C MET A 39 25.53 -9.01 -3.95
N THR A 40 24.31 -8.56 -3.92
CA THR A 40 23.82 -7.35 -4.61
C THR A 40 23.23 -6.40 -3.58
N ALA A 41 23.16 -5.12 -3.89
CA ALA A 41 22.51 -4.16 -3.00
C ALA A 41 21.00 -4.46 -2.92
N GLN A 42 20.44 -4.40 -1.71
CA GLN A 42 19.03 -4.69 -1.43
C GLN A 42 18.65 -6.11 -1.90
N LEU A 43 19.43 -7.10 -1.46
CA LEU A 43 19.30 -8.48 -1.92
C LEU A 43 17.92 -9.10 -1.58
N LEU A 44 17.33 -8.70 -0.45
CA LEU A 44 16.01 -9.18 -0.02
C LEU A 44 14.85 -8.47 -0.72
N ASP A 45 15.10 -7.32 -1.34
CA ASP A 45 14.11 -6.61 -2.14
C ASP A 45 14.07 -7.27 -3.54
N ASP A 46 13.26 -8.32 -3.70
CA ASP A 46 13.24 -9.17 -4.90
C ASP A 46 12.59 -8.49 -6.11
N MET A 47 11.67 -7.55 -5.87
CA MET A 47 10.98 -6.84 -6.93
C MET A 47 11.80 -5.65 -7.45
N ASP A 48 11.81 -5.45 -8.77
CA ASP A 48 12.43 -4.25 -9.37
C ASP A 48 11.81 -2.96 -8.81
N LEU A 49 10.50 -2.99 -8.53
CA LEU A 49 9.76 -1.90 -7.91
C LEU A 49 10.27 -1.52 -6.50
N GLU A 50 10.63 -2.50 -5.67
CA GLU A 50 11.21 -2.26 -4.35
C GLU A 50 12.53 -1.52 -4.46
N ARG A 51 13.39 -1.96 -5.38
CA ARG A 51 14.70 -1.34 -5.63
C ARG A 51 14.59 0.06 -6.24
N GLU A 52 13.66 0.26 -7.18
CA GLU A 52 13.44 1.57 -7.80
C GLU A 52 12.89 2.60 -6.82
N ARG A 53 11.97 2.19 -5.94
CA ARG A 53 11.33 3.08 -4.96
C ARG A 53 12.08 3.16 -3.62
N GLY A 54 13.06 2.27 -3.38
CA GLY A 54 13.83 2.20 -2.14
C GLY A 54 13.00 1.78 -0.92
N ILE A 55 11.91 1.03 -1.13
CA ILE A 55 11.01 0.56 -0.08
C ILE A 55 10.81 -0.94 -0.19
N THR A 56 10.78 -1.64 0.93
CA THR A 56 10.32 -3.03 0.97
C THR A 56 8.81 -3.06 0.88
N ILE A 57 8.27 -3.80 -0.08
CA ILE A 57 6.84 -3.96 -0.32
C ILE A 57 6.34 -5.26 0.31
N LYS A 58 7.13 -6.34 0.18
CA LYS A 58 6.76 -7.67 0.64
C LYS A 58 7.68 -8.14 1.76
N ALA A 59 7.11 -8.83 2.75
CA ALA A 59 7.90 -9.44 3.81
C ALA A 59 8.75 -10.60 3.26
N HIS A 60 10.03 -10.65 3.65
CA HIS A 60 10.94 -11.73 3.33
C HIS A 60 11.46 -12.39 4.60
N ALA A 61 11.40 -13.72 4.67
CA ALA A 61 11.96 -14.47 5.77
C ALA A 61 13.24 -15.19 5.31
N VAL A 62 14.30 -15.06 6.09
CA VAL A 62 15.61 -15.67 5.78
C VAL A 62 16.22 -16.27 7.03
N LYS A 63 16.66 -17.53 6.91
CA LYS A 63 17.41 -18.23 7.94
C LYS A 63 18.91 -17.94 7.80
N LEU A 64 19.51 -17.39 8.86
CA LEU A 64 20.93 -17.08 8.98
C LEU A 64 21.55 -18.03 10.01
N ASN A 65 22.81 -18.38 9.82
CA ASN A 65 23.57 -19.12 10.82
C ASN A 65 24.69 -18.21 11.34
N TYR A 66 24.77 -18.01 12.64
CA TYR A 66 25.75 -17.14 13.26
C TYR A 66 26.50 -17.86 14.37
N LYS A 67 27.83 -17.76 14.34
CA LYS A 67 28.67 -18.20 15.43
C LYS A 67 29.03 -17.02 16.33
N ALA A 68 28.42 -16.97 17.51
CA ALA A 68 28.57 -15.86 18.44
C ALA A 68 29.90 -15.90 19.18
N LYS A 69 30.23 -14.82 19.90
CA LYS A 69 31.46 -14.70 20.71
C LYS A 69 31.54 -15.67 21.90
N ASP A 70 30.39 -16.19 22.34
CA ASP A 70 30.33 -17.24 23.35
C ASP A 70 30.80 -18.61 22.82
N GLY A 71 31.00 -18.74 21.51
CA GLY A 71 31.44 -19.93 20.79
C GLY A 71 30.32 -20.88 20.35
N GLU A 72 29.07 -20.60 20.72
CA GLU A 72 27.89 -21.36 20.30
C GLU A 72 27.43 -20.95 18.91
N GLU A 73 26.72 -21.86 18.21
CA GLU A 73 26.07 -21.59 16.93
C GLU A 73 24.60 -21.25 17.15
N TYR A 74 24.17 -20.15 16.55
CA TYR A 74 22.82 -19.63 16.62
C TYR A 74 22.15 -19.70 15.27
N GLU A 75 20.87 -20.01 15.30
CA GLU A 75 19.94 -19.88 14.17
C GLU A 75 19.19 -18.56 14.32
N LEU A 76 19.42 -17.64 13.38
CA LEU A 76 18.78 -16.33 13.35
C LEU A 76 17.78 -16.32 12.19
N ASN A 77 16.50 -16.21 12.48
CA ASN A 77 15.46 -16.10 11.48
C ASN A 77 15.05 -14.63 11.36
N LEU A 78 15.56 -13.96 10.33
CA LEU A 78 15.19 -12.61 9.98
C LEU A 78 13.90 -12.62 9.18
N ILE A 79 12.89 -11.89 9.64
CA ILE A 79 11.66 -11.59 8.89
C ILE A 79 11.69 -10.10 8.54
N ASP A 80 12.11 -9.78 7.31
CA ASP A 80 12.15 -8.40 6.83
C ASP A 80 10.74 -7.88 6.54
N THR A 81 10.43 -6.66 6.97
CA THR A 81 9.07 -6.09 6.92
C THR A 81 9.04 -4.81 6.10
N PRO A 82 7.90 -4.48 5.45
CA PRO A 82 7.70 -3.15 4.90
C PRO A 82 7.88 -2.06 5.95
N GLY A 83 8.26 -0.86 5.51
CA GLY A 83 8.42 0.30 6.41
C GLY A 83 7.33 1.37 6.25
N HIS A 84 6.39 1.23 5.32
CA HIS A 84 5.40 2.25 4.98
C HIS A 84 4.05 1.99 5.68
N VAL A 85 3.33 3.08 6.05
CA VAL A 85 2.03 3.02 6.76
C VAL A 85 0.98 2.17 6.03
N ASP A 86 0.91 2.21 4.71
CA ASP A 86 -0.02 1.42 3.91
C ASP A 86 0.15 -0.09 4.12
N PHE A 87 1.33 -0.53 4.59
CA PHE A 87 1.68 -1.93 4.82
C PHE A 87 1.71 -2.33 6.30
N ASN A 88 1.17 -1.52 7.20
CA ASN A 88 1.13 -1.82 8.66
C ASN A 88 0.54 -3.21 8.96
N TYR A 89 -0.38 -3.68 8.12
CA TYR A 89 -0.95 -5.02 8.24
C TYR A 89 0.10 -6.12 8.00
N GLU A 90 0.97 -5.96 7.00
CA GLU A 90 2.05 -6.91 6.71
C GLU A 90 3.13 -6.87 7.79
N VAL A 91 3.42 -5.67 8.31
CA VAL A 91 4.30 -5.49 9.47
C VAL A 91 3.76 -6.25 10.67
N SER A 92 2.50 -6.04 11.05
CA SER A 92 1.88 -6.72 12.19
C SER A 92 1.92 -8.26 12.06
N ARG A 93 1.70 -8.79 10.83
CA ARG A 93 1.78 -10.24 10.59
C ARG A 93 3.19 -10.80 10.80
N SER A 94 4.16 -10.10 10.29
CA SER A 94 5.57 -10.51 10.41
C SER A 94 6.04 -10.44 11.86
N LEU A 95 5.64 -9.38 12.59
CA LEU A 95 5.94 -9.23 14.00
C LEU A 95 5.34 -10.36 14.85
N ALA A 96 4.12 -10.80 14.55
CA ALA A 96 3.48 -11.93 15.27
C ALA A 96 4.23 -13.27 15.12
N ALA A 97 5.16 -13.38 14.16
CA ALA A 97 5.99 -14.56 13.96
C ALA A 97 7.36 -14.45 14.69
N CYS A 98 7.62 -13.33 15.38
CA CYS A 98 8.90 -13.01 16.02
C CYS A 98 8.81 -13.00 17.54
N GLU A 99 9.98 -13.08 18.20
CA GLU A 99 10.18 -12.84 19.62
C GLU A 99 10.85 -11.47 19.88
N GLY A 100 11.42 -10.85 18.87
CA GLY A 100 12.02 -9.52 18.98
C GLY A 100 12.04 -8.73 17.70
N ALA A 101 12.38 -7.44 17.83
CA ALA A 101 12.52 -6.52 16.72
C ALA A 101 13.76 -5.63 16.88
N LEU A 102 14.49 -5.41 15.78
CA LEU A 102 15.52 -4.38 15.70
C LEU A 102 14.85 -3.06 15.29
N LEU A 103 14.91 -2.04 16.13
CA LEU A 103 14.44 -0.71 15.83
C LEU A 103 15.61 0.13 15.29
N ILE A 104 15.60 0.42 14.00
CA ILE A 104 16.65 1.24 13.36
C ILE A 104 16.25 2.70 13.38
N VAL A 105 17.12 3.54 13.95
CA VAL A 105 16.97 4.99 13.97
C VAL A 105 18.17 5.65 13.30
N ASP A 106 17.92 6.62 12.41
CA ASP A 106 18.95 7.39 11.73
C ASP A 106 19.59 8.39 12.70
N ALA A 107 20.94 8.32 12.85
CA ALA A 107 21.70 9.20 13.73
C ALA A 107 21.61 10.70 13.36
N SER A 108 21.14 11.05 12.17
CA SER A 108 20.98 12.44 11.72
C SER A 108 19.54 12.94 11.84
N GLN A 109 18.56 12.05 11.64
CA GLN A 109 17.14 12.42 11.62
C GLN A 109 16.45 12.21 12.98
N GLY A 110 16.81 11.15 13.73
CA GLY A 110 16.21 10.81 15.02
C GLY A 110 14.88 10.06 14.89
N VAL A 111 14.01 10.21 15.88
CA VAL A 111 12.70 9.56 15.93
C VAL A 111 11.73 10.23 14.95
N GLU A 112 11.04 9.43 14.16
CA GLU A 112 10.03 9.87 13.18
C GLU A 112 8.71 9.11 13.34
N ALA A 113 7.64 9.52 12.63
CA ALA A 113 6.28 8.99 12.80
C ALA A 113 6.23 7.46 12.73
N GLN A 114 6.81 6.86 11.68
CA GLN A 114 6.81 5.41 11.51
C GLN A 114 7.70 4.68 12.54
N THR A 115 8.71 5.36 13.10
CA THR A 115 9.50 4.81 14.20
C THR A 115 8.58 4.49 15.38
N LEU A 116 7.72 5.44 15.76
CA LEU A 116 6.76 5.27 16.85
C LEU A 116 5.68 4.24 16.52
N ALA A 117 5.03 4.38 15.35
CA ALA A 117 3.96 3.47 14.93
C ALA A 117 4.44 2.02 14.91
N ASN A 118 5.60 1.73 14.31
CA ASN A 118 6.16 0.39 14.27
C ASN A 118 6.60 -0.12 15.64
N THR A 119 7.06 0.77 16.52
CA THR A 119 7.40 0.41 17.91
C THR A 119 6.15 -0.01 18.67
N TYR A 120 5.05 0.74 18.58
CA TYR A 120 3.79 0.35 19.22
C TYR A 120 3.25 -0.98 18.69
N LEU A 121 3.32 -1.20 17.37
CA LEU A 121 2.96 -2.50 16.80
C LEU A 121 3.82 -3.64 17.35
N ALA A 122 5.12 -3.43 17.57
CA ALA A 122 5.99 -4.44 18.18
C ALA A 122 5.63 -4.69 19.64
N LEU A 123 5.31 -3.65 20.41
CA LEU A 123 4.85 -3.74 21.80
C LEU A 123 3.49 -4.46 21.93
N ASP A 124 2.57 -4.24 21.00
CA ASP A 124 1.28 -4.94 20.96
C ASP A 124 1.42 -6.46 20.77
N HIS A 125 2.57 -6.89 20.24
CA HIS A 125 2.93 -8.30 20.09
C HIS A 125 3.89 -8.82 21.20
N ASP A 126 4.10 -8.04 22.27
CA ASP A 126 4.99 -8.37 23.40
C ASP A 126 6.44 -8.69 22.95
N LEU A 127 6.94 -8.01 21.90
CA LEU A 127 8.30 -8.24 21.38
C LEU A 127 9.36 -7.51 22.20
N GLU A 128 10.52 -8.13 22.34
CA GLU A 128 11.74 -7.46 22.84
C GLU A 128 12.28 -6.53 21.74
N ILE A 129 12.41 -5.24 22.03
CA ILE A 129 12.84 -4.23 21.06
C ILE A 129 14.29 -3.84 21.33
N VAL A 130 15.16 -4.07 20.35
CA VAL A 130 16.57 -3.72 20.39
C VAL A 130 16.83 -2.48 19.53
N PRO A 131 17.09 -1.30 20.13
CA PRO A 131 17.40 -0.10 19.38
C PRO A 131 18.79 -0.19 18.72
N VAL A 132 18.87 0.29 17.46
CA VAL A 132 20.10 0.36 16.66
C VAL A 132 20.19 1.76 16.04
N ILE A 133 21.24 2.51 16.35
CA ILE A 133 21.48 3.85 15.82
C ILE A 133 22.37 3.73 14.59
N ASN A 134 21.78 4.01 13.40
CA ASN A 134 22.42 3.83 12.11
C ASN A 134 22.90 5.15 11.50
N LYS A 135 23.70 5.03 10.44
CA LYS A 135 24.24 6.14 9.64
C LYS A 135 25.20 7.06 10.40
N ILE A 136 26.01 6.51 11.31
CA ILE A 136 27.04 7.27 12.04
C ILE A 136 28.13 7.84 11.12
N ASP A 137 28.19 7.40 9.86
CA ASP A 137 29.11 7.89 8.83
C ASP A 137 28.72 9.24 8.25
N LEU A 138 27.50 9.73 8.52
CA LEU A 138 27.04 11.00 7.99
C LEU A 138 27.66 12.20 8.75
N PRO A 139 28.03 13.30 8.06
CA PRO A 139 28.57 14.48 8.75
C PRO A 139 27.62 15.13 9.76
N ALA A 140 26.31 14.95 9.58
CA ALA A 140 25.26 15.47 10.45
C ALA A 140 24.83 14.50 11.54
N ALA A 141 25.48 13.31 11.64
CA ALA A 141 25.13 12.32 12.63
C ALA A 141 25.45 12.77 14.05
N ASP A 142 24.49 12.63 14.96
CA ASP A 142 24.66 12.84 16.39
C ASP A 142 24.02 11.65 17.14
N PRO A 143 24.76 10.53 17.25
CA PRO A 143 24.24 9.29 17.84
C PRO A 143 23.83 9.42 19.30
N GLU A 144 24.51 10.28 20.09
CA GLU A 144 24.21 10.46 21.50
C GLU A 144 22.88 11.22 21.67
N ARG A 145 22.69 12.29 20.95
CA ARG A 145 21.41 13.04 20.94
C ARG A 145 20.24 12.13 20.54
N VAL A 146 20.45 11.29 19.50
CA VAL A 146 19.39 10.39 19.03
C VAL A 146 19.13 9.27 20.04
N ALA A 147 20.14 8.78 20.74
CA ALA A 147 19.96 7.82 21.85
C ALA A 147 19.09 8.43 22.97
N GLU A 148 19.40 9.65 23.41
CA GLU A 148 18.60 10.39 24.40
C GLU A 148 17.15 10.61 23.90
N GLU A 149 16.96 10.96 22.61
CA GLU A 149 15.64 11.16 22.02
C GLU A 149 14.82 9.85 22.03
N VAL A 150 15.43 8.70 21.71
CA VAL A 150 14.76 7.38 21.78
C VAL A 150 14.37 7.02 23.22
N GLU A 151 15.25 7.29 24.21
CA GLU A 151 14.94 7.07 25.61
C GLU A 151 13.79 7.95 26.12
N GLU A 152 13.80 9.24 25.77
CA GLU A 152 12.78 10.20 26.22
C GLU A 152 11.41 9.97 25.54
N VAL A 153 11.41 9.69 24.24
CA VAL A 153 10.18 9.65 23.44
C VAL A 153 9.55 8.25 23.44
N ILE A 154 10.39 7.20 23.37
CA ILE A 154 9.92 5.81 23.24
C ILE A 154 10.02 5.07 24.58
N GLY A 155 10.99 5.45 25.41
CA GLY A 155 11.23 4.79 26.69
C GLY A 155 12.13 3.55 26.61
N LEU A 156 12.85 3.35 25.51
CA LEU A 156 13.78 2.25 25.32
C LEU A 156 15.18 2.62 25.84
N ASP A 157 15.84 1.72 26.60
CA ASP A 157 17.20 1.91 27.05
C ASP A 157 18.19 1.85 25.88
N CYS A 158 18.87 2.95 25.59
CA CYS A 158 19.87 3.09 24.54
C CYS A 158 21.32 3.09 25.03
N ALA A 159 21.57 2.89 26.33
CA ALA A 159 22.94 2.91 26.90
C ALA A 159 23.90 1.96 26.17
N ASN A 160 23.40 0.79 25.75
CA ASN A 160 24.17 -0.22 25.04
C ASN A 160 23.68 -0.40 23.57
N ALA A 161 22.93 0.53 23.03
CA ALA A 161 22.45 0.45 21.65
C ALA A 161 23.64 0.48 20.68
N PRO A 162 23.75 -0.46 19.71
CA PRO A 162 24.80 -0.43 18.70
C PRO A 162 24.72 0.86 17.85
N ARG A 163 25.86 1.53 17.73
CA ARG A 163 26.03 2.69 16.85
C ARG A 163 26.75 2.21 15.60
N VAL A 164 26.05 2.18 14.48
CA VAL A 164 26.48 1.48 13.26
C VAL A 164 26.44 2.35 12.02
N SER A 165 27.21 1.97 11.03
CA SER A 165 26.98 2.38 9.65
C SER A 165 26.72 1.15 8.80
N ALA A 166 25.47 0.92 8.45
CA ALA A 166 25.11 -0.15 7.52
C ALA A 166 25.76 0.06 6.14
N LYS A 167 25.99 1.31 5.73
CA LYS A 167 26.66 1.64 4.47
C LYS A 167 28.13 1.19 4.43
N THR A 168 28.89 1.47 5.48
CA THR A 168 30.32 1.12 5.55
C THR A 168 30.58 -0.25 6.13
N GLY A 169 29.59 -0.87 6.78
CA GLY A 169 29.72 -2.13 7.50
C GLY A 169 30.32 -1.99 8.92
N GLU A 170 30.42 -0.74 9.42
CA GLU A 170 30.99 -0.46 10.73
C GLU A 170 30.07 -0.95 11.85
N ASN A 171 30.64 -1.64 12.85
CA ASN A 171 30.00 -2.14 14.07
C ASN A 171 28.83 -3.14 13.87
N ILE A 172 28.63 -3.72 12.68
CA ILE A 172 27.52 -4.67 12.41
C ILE A 172 27.56 -5.89 13.31
N GLU A 173 28.76 -6.37 13.68
CA GLU A 173 28.92 -7.51 14.61
C GLU A 173 28.28 -7.23 15.98
N GLN A 174 28.25 -5.97 16.43
CA GLN A 174 27.60 -5.61 17.70
C GLN A 174 26.09 -5.84 17.62
N VAL A 175 25.46 -5.62 16.44
CA VAL A 175 24.04 -5.90 16.24
C VAL A 175 23.76 -7.39 16.34
N LEU A 176 24.59 -8.25 15.72
CA LEU A 176 24.44 -9.70 15.80
C LEU A 176 24.59 -10.22 17.25
N GLU A 177 25.55 -9.69 18.02
CA GLU A 177 25.70 -10.04 19.42
C GLU A 177 24.50 -9.59 20.27
N ARG A 178 23.91 -8.40 19.96
CA ARG A 178 22.71 -7.92 20.66
C ARG A 178 21.47 -8.77 20.32
N ILE A 179 21.34 -9.24 19.09
CA ILE A 179 20.29 -10.19 18.71
C ILE A 179 20.41 -11.46 19.58
N VAL A 180 21.60 -11.98 19.71
CA VAL A 180 21.85 -13.21 20.50
C VAL A 180 21.59 -13.00 22.00
N SER A 181 22.04 -11.86 22.59
CA SER A 181 21.91 -11.60 24.01
C SER A 181 20.53 -11.15 24.45
N ASP A 182 19.86 -10.34 23.66
CA ASP A 182 18.68 -9.62 24.11
C ASP A 182 17.37 -10.25 23.61
N ILE A 183 17.32 -10.72 22.36
CA ILE A 183 16.12 -11.35 21.85
C ILE A 183 15.91 -12.72 22.48
N PRO A 184 14.76 -13.00 23.11
CA PRO A 184 14.53 -14.27 23.79
C PRO A 184 14.42 -15.44 22.80
N ALA A 185 14.80 -16.61 23.25
CA ALA A 185 14.58 -17.85 22.50
C ALA A 185 13.12 -18.31 22.65
N PRO A 186 12.57 -19.06 21.67
CA PRO A 186 11.18 -19.57 21.69
C PRO A 186 11.01 -20.75 22.67
N LEU A 187 11.37 -20.59 23.93
CA LEU A 187 11.39 -21.66 24.94
C LEU A 187 9.99 -22.21 25.29
N TYR A 188 8.93 -21.44 25.01
CA TYR A 188 7.54 -21.85 25.21
C TYR A 188 7.05 -22.89 24.19
N ALA A 189 7.76 -23.04 23.07
CA ALA A 189 7.42 -23.95 21.99
C ALA A 189 7.68 -25.42 22.37
N ASP A 190 6.70 -26.32 22.15
CA ASP A 190 6.75 -27.73 22.57
C ASP A 190 6.47 -28.66 21.38
N ASP A 191 7.45 -29.50 21.02
CA ASP A 191 7.35 -30.47 19.91
C ASP A 191 6.35 -31.62 20.17
N ASN A 192 5.98 -31.85 21.43
CA ASN A 192 5.09 -32.94 21.82
C ASN A 192 3.60 -32.57 21.76
N LYS A 193 3.29 -31.29 21.61
CA LYS A 193 1.92 -30.82 21.45
C LYS A 193 1.41 -31.05 20.02
N PRO A 194 0.08 -31.01 19.82
CA PRO A 194 -0.49 -30.94 18.47
C PRO A 194 0.10 -29.76 17.69
N LEU A 195 0.32 -29.93 16.38
CA LEU A 195 0.85 -28.87 15.54
C LEU A 195 -0.04 -27.64 15.58
N ARG A 196 0.58 -26.49 15.84
CA ARG A 196 0.04 -25.16 15.58
C ARG A 196 1.10 -24.34 14.86
N ALA A 197 0.89 -24.10 13.58
CA ALA A 197 1.79 -23.26 12.78
C ALA A 197 1.02 -22.03 12.30
N LEU A 198 1.56 -20.85 12.56
CA LEU A 198 1.01 -19.58 12.10
C LEU A 198 1.42 -19.32 10.66
N VAL A 199 0.46 -19.13 9.77
CA VAL A 199 0.71 -18.70 8.39
C VAL A 199 0.92 -17.17 8.42
N PHE A 200 2.15 -16.70 8.25
CA PHE A 200 2.42 -15.27 8.23
C PHE A 200 2.51 -14.69 6.81
N ASP A 201 2.81 -15.52 5.79
CA ASP A 201 2.76 -15.12 4.39
C ASP A 201 2.55 -16.33 3.47
N SER A 202 2.26 -16.07 2.19
CA SER A 202 2.18 -17.11 1.15
C SER A 202 2.58 -16.56 -0.21
N VAL A 203 3.17 -17.41 -1.04
CA VAL A 203 3.61 -17.06 -2.40
C VAL A 203 3.14 -18.12 -3.39
N TYR A 204 2.67 -17.68 -4.53
CA TYR A 204 2.38 -18.58 -5.64
C TYR A 204 3.61 -18.74 -6.53
N ASP A 205 4.06 -19.98 -6.67
CA ASP A 205 5.12 -20.38 -7.60
C ASP A 205 4.53 -21.20 -8.74
N ASN A 206 4.90 -20.89 -9.99
CA ASN A 206 4.35 -21.56 -11.17
C ASN A 206 4.67 -23.07 -11.24
N TYR A 207 5.70 -23.54 -10.54
CA TYR A 207 6.15 -24.92 -10.54
C TYR A 207 5.74 -25.68 -9.28
N ARG A 208 5.75 -25.01 -8.12
CA ARG A 208 5.49 -25.61 -6.80
C ARG A 208 4.05 -25.39 -6.31
N GLY A 209 3.29 -24.51 -6.98
CA GLY A 209 1.98 -24.07 -6.50
C GLY A 209 2.09 -23.07 -5.36
N VAL A 210 1.15 -23.13 -4.41
CA VAL A 210 1.19 -22.23 -3.24
C VAL A 210 2.25 -22.73 -2.25
N ILE A 211 3.20 -21.85 -1.93
CA ILE A 211 4.20 -22.01 -0.86
C ILE A 211 3.68 -21.21 0.33
N VAL A 212 3.49 -21.86 1.46
CA VAL A 212 2.99 -21.25 2.69
C VAL A 212 4.16 -21.02 3.65
N TYR A 213 4.39 -19.78 4.07
CA TYR A 213 5.40 -19.43 5.05
C TYR A 213 4.81 -19.50 6.45
N VAL A 214 5.46 -20.26 7.30
CA VAL A 214 4.94 -20.61 8.62
C VAL A 214 5.94 -20.40 9.74
N ARG A 215 5.40 -20.01 10.88
CA ARG A 215 6.08 -20.06 12.17
C ARG A 215 5.48 -21.22 12.98
N ILE A 216 6.30 -22.21 13.31
CA ILE A 216 5.87 -23.35 14.12
C ILE A 216 5.83 -22.92 15.59
N MET A 217 4.63 -22.79 16.13
CA MET A 217 4.45 -22.41 17.55
C MET A 217 4.52 -23.64 18.47
N ASP A 218 3.83 -24.73 18.11
CA ASP A 218 3.86 -26.02 18.80
C ASP A 218 3.86 -27.17 17.80
N GLY A 219 4.35 -28.32 18.23
CA GLY A 219 4.35 -29.53 17.44
C GLY A 219 5.42 -29.56 16.35
N LYS A 220 5.23 -30.40 15.37
CA LYS A 220 6.12 -30.57 14.22
C LYS A 220 5.38 -31.03 12.98
N ILE A 221 5.98 -30.80 11.80
CA ILE A 221 5.44 -31.17 10.50
C ILE A 221 6.55 -31.63 9.56
N LYS A 222 6.25 -32.62 8.72
CA LYS A 222 7.16 -33.17 7.71
C LYS A 222 6.45 -33.53 6.42
N ALA A 223 7.22 -33.80 5.38
CA ALA A 223 6.69 -34.28 4.12
C ALA A 223 5.91 -35.60 4.33
N GLY A 224 4.75 -35.70 3.67
CA GLY A 224 3.82 -36.84 3.78
C GLY A 224 2.74 -36.69 4.84
N ASP A 225 2.86 -35.75 5.78
CA ASP A 225 1.80 -35.47 6.74
C ASP A 225 0.59 -34.87 6.03
N THR A 226 -0.62 -35.08 6.60
CA THR A 226 -1.82 -34.39 6.13
C THR A 226 -2.05 -33.15 6.98
N MET A 227 -1.78 -31.98 6.41
CA MET A 227 -2.07 -30.71 7.08
C MET A 227 -3.53 -30.32 6.90
N ARG A 228 -4.05 -29.55 7.87
CA ARG A 228 -5.38 -28.97 7.86
C ARG A 228 -5.31 -27.48 8.18
N MET A 229 -5.92 -26.66 7.35
CA MET A 229 -6.15 -25.24 7.62
C MET A 229 -7.32 -25.11 8.60
N MET A 230 -7.14 -24.42 9.72
CA MET A 230 -8.18 -24.40 10.77
C MET A 230 -9.35 -23.47 10.42
N ALA A 231 -9.12 -22.37 9.71
CA ALA A 231 -10.18 -21.41 9.33
C ALA A 231 -11.05 -21.94 8.20
N THR A 232 -10.45 -22.56 7.17
CA THR A 232 -11.19 -23.05 6.00
C THR A 232 -11.60 -24.51 6.14
N GLY A 233 -10.91 -25.28 6.99
CA GLY A 233 -11.08 -26.73 7.14
C GLY A 233 -10.48 -27.56 5.99
N ALA A 234 -9.86 -26.91 5.01
CA ALA A 234 -9.22 -27.55 3.86
C ALA A 234 -8.04 -28.43 4.31
N GLN A 235 -7.87 -29.58 3.65
CA GLN A 235 -6.81 -30.54 3.98
C GLN A 235 -5.95 -30.80 2.75
N PHE A 236 -4.63 -30.88 2.97
CA PHE A 236 -3.66 -31.09 1.92
C PHE A 236 -2.54 -32.01 2.40
N THR A 237 -2.01 -32.82 1.50
CA THR A 237 -0.80 -33.59 1.79
C THR A 237 0.42 -32.70 1.60
N VAL A 238 1.27 -32.63 2.62
CA VAL A 238 2.54 -31.90 2.60
C VAL A 238 3.48 -32.59 1.61
N VAL A 239 3.95 -31.84 0.63
CA VAL A 239 4.90 -32.32 -0.38
C VAL A 239 6.34 -32.14 0.12
N GLU A 240 6.64 -30.94 0.63
CA GLU A 240 7.97 -30.56 1.10
C GLU A 240 7.83 -29.54 2.24
N VAL A 241 8.77 -29.59 3.16
CA VAL A 241 9.00 -28.57 4.19
C VAL A 241 10.47 -28.15 4.17
N GLY A 242 10.77 -26.94 4.63
CA GLY A 242 12.16 -26.47 4.65
C GLY A 242 12.31 -25.03 5.13
N TYR A 243 13.51 -24.50 4.89
CA TYR A 243 13.92 -23.17 5.33
C TYR A 243 14.09 -22.22 4.13
N MET A 244 13.80 -20.95 4.34
CA MET A 244 14.07 -19.90 3.37
C MET A 244 15.53 -19.43 3.54
N ARG A 245 16.31 -19.48 2.46
CA ARG A 245 17.61 -18.82 2.33
C ARG A 245 17.46 -17.56 1.50
N ALA A 246 18.42 -16.67 1.52
CA ALA A 246 18.34 -15.39 0.81
C ALA A 246 18.04 -15.53 -0.71
N THR A 247 18.46 -16.61 -1.34
CA THR A 247 18.29 -16.82 -2.80
C THR A 247 17.65 -18.16 -3.17
N SER A 248 17.25 -18.98 -2.20
CA SER A 248 16.76 -20.35 -2.46
C SER A 248 15.93 -20.89 -1.31
N LEU A 249 15.14 -21.93 -1.63
CA LEU A 249 14.46 -22.75 -0.63
C LEU A 249 15.31 -24.00 -0.35
N GLU A 250 15.58 -24.27 0.93
CA GLU A 250 16.37 -25.42 1.39
C GLU A 250 15.45 -26.46 2.04
N PRO A 251 15.23 -27.63 1.39
CA PRO A 251 14.39 -28.67 1.95
C PRO A 251 14.94 -29.21 3.28
N ALA A 252 14.03 -29.49 4.22
CA ALA A 252 14.34 -30.09 5.52
C ALA A 252 13.57 -31.39 5.72
N ALA A 253 14.05 -32.24 6.62
CA ALA A 253 13.37 -33.48 6.97
C ALA A 253 12.05 -33.22 7.70
N GLU A 254 12.05 -32.25 8.62
CA GLU A 254 10.89 -31.81 9.39
C GLU A 254 11.13 -30.35 9.85
N LEU A 255 10.05 -29.65 10.18
CA LEU A 255 10.06 -28.39 10.92
C LEU A 255 9.53 -28.65 12.33
N THR A 256 10.21 -28.08 13.32
CA THR A 256 9.92 -28.28 14.75
C THR A 256 9.47 -26.97 15.41
N ALA A 257 8.87 -27.09 16.58
CA ALA A 257 8.38 -25.95 17.35
C ALA A 257 9.51 -24.94 17.66
N GLY A 258 9.27 -23.68 17.34
CA GLY A 258 10.24 -22.60 17.43
C GLY A 258 10.84 -22.16 16.10
N GLU A 259 10.75 -22.95 15.04
CA GLU A 259 11.35 -22.66 13.74
C GLU A 259 10.43 -21.86 12.82
N VAL A 260 11.05 -21.10 11.93
CA VAL A 260 10.42 -20.41 10.80
C VAL A 260 10.78 -21.15 9.52
N GLY A 261 9.78 -21.48 8.70
CA GLY A 261 10.04 -22.27 7.51
C GLY A 261 8.90 -22.15 6.49
N TYR A 262 8.98 -22.98 5.45
CA TYR A 262 7.94 -23.07 4.45
C TYR A 262 7.33 -24.48 4.37
N ILE A 263 6.10 -24.52 3.89
CA ILE A 263 5.39 -25.74 3.57
C ILE A 263 4.91 -25.65 2.12
N THR A 264 5.20 -26.65 1.29
CA THR A 264 4.53 -26.83 0.00
C THR A 264 3.53 -27.98 0.12
N ALA A 265 2.35 -27.74 -0.39
CA ALA A 265 1.31 -28.74 -0.49
C ALA A 265 0.57 -28.51 -1.81
N SER A 266 -0.09 -29.54 -2.34
CA SER A 266 -0.79 -29.43 -3.63
C SER A 266 -2.05 -28.54 -3.55
N ILE A 267 -1.87 -27.31 -3.04
CA ILE A 267 -2.93 -26.31 -2.89
C ILE A 267 -3.18 -25.71 -4.27
N LYS A 268 -4.38 -25.93 -4.79
CA LYS A 268 -4.78 -25.42 -6.11
C LYS A 268 -5.56 -24.12 -6.04
N THR A 269 -6.24 -23.90 -4.94
CA THR A 269 -7.11 -22.75 -4.72
C THR A 269 -6.54 -21.96 -3.56
N VAL A 270 -6.22 -20.74 -3.80
CA VAL A 270 -5.52 -19.86 -2.85
C VAL A 270 -6.40 -19.38 -1.71
N SER A 271 -7.70 -19.24 -1.95
CA SER A 271 -8.67 -19.00 -0.87
C SER A 271 -8.64 -20.09 0.23
N ASP A 272 -8.01 -21.23 -0.04
CA ASP A 272 -7.87 -22.33 0.93
C ASP A 272 -6.68 -22.15 1.88
N ALA A 273 -5.68 -21.34 1.51
CA ALA A 273 -4.49 -21.04 2.32
C ALA A 273 -4.45 -19.56 2.65
N ARG A 274 -5.22 -19.14 3.63
CA ARG A 274 -5.28 -17.72 4.04
C ARG A 274 -4.13 -17.38 4.96
N VAL A 275 -3.53 -16.24 4.71
CA VAL A 275 -2.57 -15.64 5.64
C VAL A 275 -3.28 -15.31 6.96
N GLY A 276 -2.64 -15.64 8.09
CA GLY A 276 -3.24 -15.52 9.43
C GLY A 276 -4.00 -16.77 9.89
N ASP A 277 -4.11 -17.79 9.03
CA ASP A 277 -4.69 -19.08 9.45
C ASP A 277 -3.68 -19.90 10.28
N THR A 278 -4.20 -20.86 10.99
CA THR A 278 -3.42 -21.86 11.73
C THR A 278 -3.41 -23.17 10.96
N VAL A 279 -2.21 -23.67 10.69
CA VAL A 279 -2.01 -25.03 10.18
C VAL A 279 -1.89 -26.00 11.35
N THR A 280 -2.66 -27.10 11.28
CA THR A 280 -2.56 -28.24 12.17
C THR A 280 -2.48 -29.54 11.37
N THR A 281 -2.23 -30.69 12.03
CA THR A 281 -2.28 -32.00 11.37
C THR A 281 -3.70 -32.57 11.43
N ALA A 282 -4.13 -33.25 10.39
CA ALA A 282 -5.44 -33.89 10.35
C ALA A 282 -5.54 -35.08 11.33
N GLU A 283 -4.43 -35.76 11.59
CA GLU A 283 -4.37 -36.95 12.46
C GLU A 283 -4.45 -36.57 13.95
N ASN A 284 -3.80 -35.47 14.34
CA ASN A 284 -3.82 -34.95 15.72
C ASN A 284 -4.06 -33.44 15.72
N PRO A 285 -5.31 -33.00 15.45
CA PRO A 285 -5.62 -31.58 15.29
C PRO A 285 -5.54 -30.85 16.63
N ALA A 286 -5.03 -29.61 16.59
CA ALA A 286 -5.10 -28.70 17.71
C ALA A 286 -6.56 -28.33 18.02
N SER A 287 -6.86 -28.11 19.31
CA SER A 287 -8.22 -27.76 19.76
C SER A 287 -8.60 -26.31 19.44
N GLU A 288 -7.62 -25.40 19.45
CA GLU A 288 -7.81 -23.97 19.28
C GLU A 288 -6.82 -23.41 18.25
N PRO A 289 -7.28 -22.52 17.35
CA PRO A 289 -6.38 -21.81 16.45
C PRO A 289 -5.51 -20.83 17.25
N LEU A 290 -4.41 -20.42 16.64
CA LEU A 290 -3.64 -19.26 17.10
C LEU A 290 -4.47 -17.99 16.93
N PRO A 291 -4.20 -16.93 17.71
CA PRO A 291 -4.82 -15.64 17.46
C PRO A 291 -4.59 -15.26 16.00
N GLY A 292 -5.68 -15.18 15.23
CA GLY A 292 -5.61 -14.80 13.82
C GLY A 292 -5.45 -13.29 13.67
N TYR A 293 -5.00 -12.87 12.50
CA TYR A 293 -4.95 -11.45 12.18
C TYR A 293 -6.36 -10.88 11.98
N ARG A 294 -6.54 -9.62 12.34
CA ARG A 294 -7.77 -8.90 12.00
C ARG A 294 -7.86 -8.79 10.48
N LYS A 295 -9.05 -9.03 9.92
CA LYS A 295 -9.28 -8.79 8.51
C LYS A 295 -9.13 -7.29 8.25
N VAL A 296 -8.21 -6.93 7.37
CA VAL A 296 -8.07 -5.54 6.95
C VAL A 296 -9.12 -5.23 5.91
N ASN A 297 -9.84 -4.15 6.12
CA ASN A 297 -10.79 -3.65 5.13
C ASN A 297 -10.08 -2.64 4.23
N PRO A 298 -10.23 -2.76 2.92
CA PRO A 298 -9.73 -1.74 2.00
C PRO A 298 -10.32 -0.38 2.32
N MET A 299 -9.52 0.66 2.18
CA MET A 299 -9.90 2.04 2.48
C MET A 299 -10.03 2.89 1.23
N VAL A 300 -9.31 2.53 0.17
CA VAL A 300 -9.29 3.23 -1.12
C VAL A 300 -9.81 2.29 -2.20
N PHE A 301 -10.74 2.78 -3.01
CA PHE A 301 -11.37 2.00 -4.07
C PHE A 301 -11.25 2.71 -5.41
N CYS A 302 -10.88 1.98 -6.47
CA CYS A 302 -10.99 2.47 -7.84
C CYS A 302 -11.42 1.37 -8.81
N GLY A 303 -11.98 1.77 -9.94
CA GLY A 303 -12.21 0.85 -11.06
C GLY A 303 -10.92 0.67 -11.85
N VAL A 304 -10.57 -0.57 -12.17
CA VAL A 304 -9.42 -0.95 -13.00
C VAL A 304 -9.96 -1.63 -14.26
N TYR A 305 -9.65 -1.07 -15.41
CA TYR A 305 -10.14 -1.51 -16.71
C TYR A 305 -8.98 -1.77 -17.66
N PRO A 306 -9.03 -2.83 -18.47
CA PRO A 306 -8.04 -2.99 -19.53
C PRO A 306 -8.27 -1.94 -20.62
N ALA A 307 -7.19 -1.39 -21.18
CA ALA A 307 -7.30 -0.44 -22.31
C ALA A 307 -7.91 -1.09 -23.56
N ASP A 308 -7.61 -2.38 -23.81
CA ASP A 308 -8.30 -3.21 -24.78
C ASP A 308 -9.26 -4.17 -24.06
N GLY A 309 -10.56 -4.10 -24.39
CA GLY A 309 -11.58 -4.99 -23.81
C GLY A 309 -11.33 -6.49 -24.03
N ALA A 310 -10.48 -6.87 -24.99
CA ALA A 310 -10.06 -8.25 -25.21
C ALA A 310 -9.21 -8.80 -24.05
N ASP A 311 -8.54 -7.93 -23.28
CA ASP A 311 -7.68 -8.29 -22.15
C ASP A 311 -8.44 -8.46 -20.81
N TYR A 312 -9.77 -8.39 -20.80
CA TYR A 312 -10.56 -8.55 -19.58
C TYR A 312 -10.26 -9.86 -18.82
N GLU A 313 -10.19 -10.98 -19.54
CA GLU A 313 -9.88 -12.29 -18.93
C GLU A 313 -8.43 -12.34 -18.41
N ASN A 314 -7.49 -11.72 -19.14
CA ASN A 314 -6.10 -11.61 -18.70
C ASN A 314 -5.98 -10.78 -17.42
N LEU A 315 -6.74 -9.68 -17.33
CA LEU A 315 -6.79 -8.85 -16.14
C LEU A 315 -7.39 -9.60 -14.94
N ARG A 316 -8.46 -10.37 -15.15
CA ARG A 316 -9.05 -11.21 -14.10
C ARG A 316 -8.03 -12.20 -13.54
N ASP A 317 -7.36 -12.94 -14.43
CA ASP A 317 -6.38 -13.94 -14.05
C ASP A 317 -5.15 -13.32 -13.36
N ALA A 318 -4.75 -12.11 -13.76
CA ALA A 318 -3.69 -11.36 -13.11
C ALA A 318 -4.09 -10.90 -11.70
N LEU A 319 -5.29 -10.33 -11.53
CA LEU A 319 -5.82 -9.92 -10.22
C LEU A 319 -5.96 -11.13 -9.28
N GLU A 320 -6.45 -12.25 -9.77
CA GLU A 320 -6.53 -13.50 -9.02
C GLU A 320 -5.15 -13.94 -8.51
N LYS A 321 -4.13 -13.93 -9.36
CA LYS A 321 -2.75 -14.25 -8.96
C LYS A 321 -2.17 -13.24 -7.99
N LEU A 322 -2.39 -11.94 -8.17
CA LEU A 322 -1.91 -10.92 -7.25
C LEU A 322 -2.56 -11.05 -5.88
N GLN A 323 -3.87 -11.30 -5.81
CA GLN A 323 -4.58 -11.52 -4.54
C GLN A 323 -4.02 -12.69 -3.73
N LEU A 324 -3.35 -13.67 -4.40
CA LEU A 324 -2.65 -14.77 -3.74
C LEU A 324 -1.48 -14.31 -2.88
N ASN A 325 -0.78 -13.31 -3.41
CA ASN A 325 0.42 -12.77 -2.80
C ASN A 325 0.11 -11.52 -1.95
N ASP A 326 -1.13 -11.02 -2.03
CA ASP A 326 -1.58 -9.80 -1.37
C ASP A 326 -3.00 -9.97 -0.83
N ALA A 327 -3.09 -10.36 0.42
CA ALA A 327 -4.38 -10.61 1.09
C ALA A 327 -5.20 -9.34 1.33
N ALA A 328 -4.61 -8.16 1.16
CA ALA A 328 -5.28 -6.88 1.32
C ALA A 328 -6.00 -6.42 0.05
N LEU A 329 -5.59 -6.92 -1.12
CA LEU A 329 -6.24 -6.65 -2.38
C LEU A 329 -7.62 -7.32 -2.44
N SER A 330 -8.65 -6.52 -2.67
CA SER A 330 -10.00 -7.02 -2.97
C SER A 330 -10.43 -6.55 -4.35
N TYR A 331 -11.20 -7.37 -5.07
CA TYR A 331 -11.76 -6.97 -6.36
C TYR A 331 -13.11 -7.61 -6.62
N GLU A 332 -13.96 -6.90 -7.34
CA GLU A 332 -15.27 -7.34 -7.78
C GLU A 332 -15.47 -6.93 -9.25
N PRO A 333 -16.18 -7.74 -10.06
CA PRO A 333 -16.51 -7.36 -11.43
C PRO A 333 -17.29 -6.03 -11.47
N GLU A 334 -16.88 -5.13 -12.36
CA GLU A 334 -17.53 -3.85 -12.58
C GLU A 334 -17.74 -3.59 -14.08
N THR A 335 -18.77 -2.83 -14.41
CA THR A 335 -19.03 -2.43 -15.79
C THR A 335 -19.22 -0.92 -15.85
N SER A 336 -18.46 -0.27 -16.72
CA SER A 336 -18.59 1.15 -17.04
C SER A 336 -19.19 1.32 -18.43
N GLY A 337 -20.09 2.27 -18.57
CA GLY A 337 -20.64 2.65 -19.88
C GLY A 337 -19.57 3.21 -20.82
N ALA A 338 -18.53 3.81 -20.28
CA ALA A 338 -17.44 4.42 -21.04
C ALA A 338 -16.26 3.48 -21.29
N LEU A 339 -15.90 2.61 -20.31
CA LEU A 339 -14.69 1.79 -20.33
C LEU A 339 -14.96 0.30 -20.57
N GLY A 340 -16.24 -0.13 -20.56
CA GLY A 340 -16.62 -1.53 -20.72
C GLY A 340 -16.49 -2.35 -19.45
N PHE A 341 -16.04 -3.60 -19.58
CA PHE A 341 -15.87 -4.52 -18.46
C PHE A 341 -14.52 -4.34 -17.77
N GLY A 342 -14.53 -4.32 -16.44
CA GLY A 342 -13.35 -4.21 -15.58
C GLY A 342 -13.64 -4.71 -14.17
N PHE A 343 -12.87 -4.23 -13.21
CA PHE A 343 -12.99 -4.63 -11.82
C PHE A 343 -12.96 -3.42 -10.90
N ARG A 344 -13.83 -3.41 -9.90
CA ARG A 344 -13.75 -2.52 -8.75
C ARG A 344 -12.76 -3.11 -7.77
N CYS A 345 -11.61 -2.47 -7.58
CA CYS A 345 -10.55 -2.91 -6.71
C CYS A 345 -10.49 -2.07 -5.44
N GLY A 346 -10.21 -2.72 -4.31
CA GLY A 346 -10.01 -2.09 -3.01
C GLY A 346 -8.57 -2.27 -2.54
N PHE A 347 -7.99 -1.20 -2.00
CA PHE A 347 -6.60 -1.06 -1.61
C PHE A 347 -6.48 -0.49 -0.19
N LEU A 348 -5.34 -0.70 0.46
CA LEU A 348 -5.06 -0.13 1.79
C LEU A 348 -4.87 1.38 1.74
N GLY A 349 -4.15 1.86 0.74
CA GLY A 349 -3.86 3.26 0.51
C GLY A 349 -3.47 3.52 -0.95
N LEU A 350 -2.99 4.73 -1.23
CA LEU A 350 -2.60 5.11 -2.59
C LEU A 350 -1.33 4.41 -3.05
N LEU A 351 -0.31 4.30 -2.19
CA LEU A 351 0.92 3.59 -2.54
C LEU A 351 0.64 2.12 -2.88
N HIS A 352 -0.25 1.48 -2.13
CA HIS A 352 -0.68 0.11 -2.43
C HIS A 352 -1.36 0.02 -3.81
N LEU A 353 -2.24 0.98 -4.15
CA LEU A 353 -2.88 1.08 -5.47
C LEU A 353 -1.85 1.20 -6.59
N GLU A 354 -0.88 2.12 -6.44
CA GLU A 354 0.16 2.35 -7.43
C GLU A 354 1.03 1.10 -7.66
N ILE A 355 1.41 0.42 -6.59
CA ILE A 355 2.20 -0.81 -6.67
C ILE A 355 1.43 -1.90 -7.39
N ILE A 356 0.16 -2.12 -7.07
CA ILE A 356 -0.66 -3.13 -7.75
C ILE A 356 -0.84 -2.78 -9.23
N GLN A 357 -1.07 -1.50 -9.55
CA GLN A 357 -1.17 -1.06 -10.94
C GLN A 357 0.14 -1.32 -11.71
N GLU A 358 1.29 -0.89 -11.18
CA GLU A 358 2.58 -1.12 -11.83
C GLU A 358 2.91 -2.62 -11.96
N ARG A 359 2.54 -3.45 -10.99
CA ARG A 359 2.70 -4.90 -11.09
C ARG A 359 1.84 -5.50 -12.21
N LEU A 360 0.57 -5.08 -12.33
CA LEU A 360 -0.30 -5.52 -13.43
C LEU A 360 0.28 -5.11 -14.80
N GLU A 361 0.84 -3.90 -14.90
CA GLU A 361 1.44 -3.40 -16.13
C GLU A 361 2.75 -4.13 -16.47
N ARG A 362 3.66 -4.31 -15.50
CA ARG A 362 5.01 -4.86 -15.74
C ARG A 362 5.07 -6.38 -15.73
N GLU A 363 4.44 -7.04 -14.74
CA GLU A 363 4.51 -8.51 -14.59
C GLU A 363 3.56 -9.23 -15.55
N TYR A 364 2.40 -8.62 -15.86
CA TYR A 364 1.37 -9.22 -16.71
C TYR A 364 1.21 -8.54 -18.07
N ASN A 365 2.00 -7.48 -18.35
CA ASN A 365 2.01 -6.74 -19.60
C ASN A 365 0.61 -6.25 -20.02
N LEU A 366 -0.15 -5.69 -19.07
CA LEU A 366 -1.47 -5.15 -19.27
C LEU A 366 -1.41 -3.63 -19.39
N GLU A 367 -2.10 -3.05 -20.36
CA GLU A 367 -2.36 -1.61 -20.39
C GLU A 367 -3.68 -1.33 -19.66
N LEU A 368 -3.63 -0.46 -18.64
CA LEU A 368 -4.74 -0.24 -17.71
C LEU A 368 -5.24 1.21 -17.75
N VAL A 369 -6.55 1.35 -17.54
CA VAL A 369 -7.22 2.63 -17.25
C VAL A 369 -7.83 2.53 -15.87
N THR A 370 -7.39 3.41 -14.96
CA THR A 370 -7.94 3.49 -13.60
C THR A 370 -8.92 4.65 -13.48
N THR A 371 -9.98 4.47 -12.70
CA THR A 371 -10.89 5.56 -12.35
C THR A 371 -10.32 6.37 -11.18
N ILE A 372 -10.94 7.51 -10.88
CA ILE A 372 -10.56 8.34 -9.73
C ILE A 372 -10.70 7.50 -8.45
N PRO A 373 -9.65 7.36 -7.61
CA PRO A 373 -9.75 6.70 -6.34
C PRO A 373 -10.81 7.36 -5.44
N SER A 374 -11.52 6.58 -4.67
CA SER A 374 -12.53 7.05 -3.72
C SER A 374 -12.44 6.26 -2.41
N VAL A 375 -12.94 6.86 -1.34
CA VAL A 375 -13.12 6.21 -0.04
C VAL A 375 -14.54 5.66 0.08
N VAL A 376 -14.81 4.86 1.12
CA VAL A 376 -16.17 4.43 1.45
C VAL A 376 -16.88 5.55 2.20
N TYR A 377 -18.03 5.97 1.70
CA TYR A 377 -18.90 6.95 2.36
C TYR A 377 -20.13 6.24 2.94
N LYS A 378 -20.67 6.74 4.05
CA LYS A 378 -21.93 6.30 4.62
C LYS A 378 -23.01 7.33 4.31
N ILE A 379 -24.04 6.91 3.58
CA ILE A 379 -25.16 7.76 3.22
C ILE A 379 -26.39 7.32 3.98
N HIS A 380 -26.89 8.19 4.84
CA HIS A 380 -28.10 8.00 5.60
C HIS A 380 -29.29 8.49 4.79
N LEU A 381 -30.23 7.60 4.50
CA LEU A 381 -31.42 7.90 3.70
C LEU A 381 -32.60 8.36 4.57
N THR A 382 -33.52 9.07 3.97
CA THR A 382 -34.74 9.59 4.63
C THR A 382 -35.66 8.52 5.17
N ASP A 383 -35.52 7.27 4.70
CA ASP A 383 -36.24 6.09 5.20
C ASP A 383 -35.58 5.44 6.43
N GLY A 384 -34.46 5.99 6.89
CA GLY A 384 -33.67 5.51 8.03
C GLY A 384 -32.66 4.41 7.69
N SER A 385 -32.54 4.00 6.43
CA SER A 385 -31.50 3.06 6.00
C SER A 385 -30.15 3.75 5.82
N VAL A 386 -29.05 2.99 5.98
CA VAL A 386 -27.68 3.45 5.75
C VAL A 386 -27.08 2.63 4.61
N VAL A 387 -26.54 3.32 3.61
CA VAL A 387 -25.89 2.70 2.46
C VAL A 387 -24.43 3.08 2.45
N GLU A 388 -23.55 2.09 2.36
CA GLU A 388 -22.12 2.32 2.15
C GLU A 388 -21.84 2.45 0.66
N ILE A 389 -21.18 3.54 0.28
CA ILE A 389 -20.90 3.90 -1.12
C ILE A 389 -19.39 3.96 -1.31
N ASP A 390 -18.86 3.01 -2.03
CA ASP A 390 -17.48 2.93 -2.51
C ASP A 390 -17.33 3.44 -3.94
N ASN A 391 -18.43 3.44 -4.70
CA ASN A 391 -18.50 3.80 -6.10
C ASN A 391 -19.43 4.99 -6.32
N PRO A 392 -18.97 6.11 -6.92
CA PRO A 392 -19.80 7.28 -7.20
C PRO A 392 -21.03 7.00 -8.05
N THR A 393 -21.03 5.94 -8.88
CA THR A 393 -22.19 5.58 -9.70
C THR A 393 -23.37 5.09 -8.87
N LYS A 394 -23.10 4.53 -7.67
CA LYS A 394 -24.12 4.05 -6.73
C LYS A 394 -24.66 5.17 -5.81
N TYR A 395 -24.20 6.43 -5.98
CA TYR A 395 -24.62 7.54 -5.14
C TYR A 395 -26.13 7.81 -5.28
N PRO A 396 -26.91 7.82 -4.18
CA PRO A 396 -28.36 7.99 -4.22
C PRO A 396 -28.79 9.35 -4.78
N ASP A 397 -30.08 9.43 -5.17
CA ASP A 397 -30.68 10.71 -5.50
C ASP A 397 -30.58 11.67 -4.31
N PRO A 398 -30.08 12.90 -4.46
CA PRO A 398 -29.98 13.88 -3.39
C PRO A 398 -31.29 14.11 -2.59
N ALA A 399 -32.46 13.90 -3.21
CA ALA A 399 -33.76 14.02 -2.54
C ALA A 399 -34.03 12.91 -1.51
N LEU A 400 -33.32 11.78 -1.59
CA LEU A 400 -33.47 10.65 -0.68
C LEU A 400 -32.42 10.68 0.46
N ILE A 401 -31.46 11.60 0.42
CA ILE A 401 -30.39 11.68 1.40
C ILE A 401 -30.83 12.57 2.57
N ASP A 402 -30.76 12.04 3.79
CA ASP A 402 -30.91 12.81 5.03
C ASP A 402 -29.58 13.51 5.38
N TYR A 403 -28.50 12.73 5.50
CA TYR A 403 -27.15 13.23 5.66
C TYR A 403 -26.11 12.22 5.18
N SER A 404 -24.87 12.67 5.00
CA SER A 404 -23.74 11.83 4.63
C SER A 404 -22.63 11.90 5.66
N GLU A 405 -21.81 10.84 5.72
CA GLU A 405 -20.61 10.74 6.56
C GLU A 405 -19.43 10.34 5.71
N GLU A 406 -18.27 10.91 6.03
CA GLU A 406 -16.99 10.56 5.44
C GLU A 406 -16.02 10.02 6.49
N PRO A 407 -15.09 9.12 6.10
CA PRO A 407 -14.08 8.61 7.01
C PRO A 407 -13.07 9.70 7.38
N ILE A 408 -12.76 9.79 8.67
CA ILE A 408 -11.80 10.73 9.24
C ILE A 408 -10.58 9.96 9.72
N ALA A 409 -9.42 10.47 9.38
CA ALA A 409 -8.13 10.01 9.86
C ALA A 409 -7.64 10.89 11.02
N ASP A 410 -7.17 10.26 12.08
CA ASP A 410 -6.36 10.87 13.13
C ASP A 410 -4.92 10.90 12.62
N ALA A 411 -4.46 12.07 12.27
CA ALA A 411 -3.20 12.26 11.57
C ALA A 411 -2.16 12.89 12.51
N HIS A 412 -0.95 12.32 12.51
CA HIS A 412 0.22 12.78 13.24
C HIS A 412 1.32 13.21 12.27
N ILE A 413 1.79 14.44 12.42
CA ILE A 413 2.81 15.04 11.56
C ILE A 413 4.00 15.47 12.41
N TYR A 414 5.11 14.75 12.25
CA TYR A 414 6.37 15.06 12.95
C TYR A 414 7.24 15.93 12.08
N SER A 415 7.70 17.06 12.60
CA SER A 415 8.47 18.03 11.82
C SER A 415 9.35 18.93 12.70
N PRO A 416 10.44 19.50 12.16
CA PRO A 416 11.13 20.62 12.79
C PRO A 416 10.20 21.83 12.95
N ASN A 417 10.43 22.62 14.02
CA ASN A 417 9.62 23.79 14.36
C ASN A 417 9.46 24.81 13.23
N ASP A 418 10.47 24.92 12.35
CA ASP A 418 10.50 25.89 11.26
C ASP A 418 9.36 25.69 10.24
N TYR A 419 8.79 24.49 10.16
CA TYR A 419 7.76 24.13 9.17
C TYR A 419 6.34 24.08 9.73
N VAL A 420 6.14 24.34 11.03
CA VAL A 420 4.82 24.30 11.70
C VAL A 420 3.77 25.12 10.92
N GLY A 421 4.10 26.34 10.55
CA GLY A 421 3.17 27.22 9.83
C GLY A 421 2.75 26.63 8.47
N ALA A 422 3.71 26.09 7.70
CA ALA A 422 3.44 25.50 6.39
C ALA A 422 2.58 24.23 6.49
N ILE A 423 2.77 23.45 7.56
CA ILE A 423 1.97 22.24 7.85
C ILE A 423 0.55 22.61 8.25
N MET A 424 0.40 23.60 9.14
CA MET A 424 -0.93 24.06 9.56
C MET A 424 -1.74 24.62 8.38
N ASP A 425 -1.10 25.41 7.51
CA ASP A 425 -1.72 25.93 6.29
C ASP A 425 -2.18 24.76 5.38
N LEU A 426 -1.32 23.76 5.17
CA LEU A 426 -1.68 22.57 4.35
C LEU A 426 -2.87 21.83 4.95
N CYS A 427 -2.83 21.52 6.25
CA CYS A 427 -3.93 20.80 6.90
C CYS A 427 -5.25 21.59 6.84
N GLN A 428 -5.20 22.91 6.99
CA GLN A 428 -6.39 23.76 6.85
C GLN A 428 -6.91 23.78 5.40
N GLU A 429 -6.03 23.84 4.39
CA GLU A 429 -6.41 23.70 2.98
C GLU A 429 -7.12 22.36 2.71
N ARG A 430 -6.76 21.31 3.46
CA ARG A 430 -7.34 19.95 3.38
C ARG A 430 -8.50 19.70 4.35
N ARG A 431 -9.15 20.73 4.84
CA ARG A 431 -10.29 20.68 5.78
C ARG A 431 -9.96 20.03 7.13
N GLY A 432 -8.67 20.01 7.50
CA GLY A 432 -8.22 19.42 8.76
C GLY A 432 -8.71 20.22 9.98
N VAL A 433 -9.06 19.50 11.02
CA VAL A 433 -9.40 20.06 12.33
C VAL A 433 -8.21 19.85 13.26
N PHE A 434 -7.60 20.95 13.70
CA PHE A 434 -6.48 20.91 14.63
C PHE A 434 -6.90 20.30 15.98
N LYS A 435 -6.09 19.37 16.49
CA LYS A 435 -6.31 18.74 17.80
C LYS A 435 -5.32 19.22 18.84
N ASP A 436 -4.05 18.95 18.60
CA ASP A 436 -2.99 19.23 19.56
C ASP A 436 -1.64 19.45 18.85
N MET A 437 -0.70 20.02 19.58
CA MET A 437 0.68 20.15 19.14
C MET A 437 1.61 19.93 20.34
N THR A 438 2.38 18.87 20.30
CA THR A 438 3.28 18.45 21.37
C THR A 438 4.74 18.60 20.93
N TYR A 439 5.59 19.18 21.76
CA TYR A 439 7.02 19.22 21.53
C TYR A 439 7.64 17.89 21.91
N VAL A 440 8.11 17.15 20.91
CA VAL A 440 8.81 15.87 21.08
C VAL A 440 10.24 16.11 21.53
N SER A 441 10.86 17.16 21.02
CA SER A 441 12.17 17.69 21.43
C SER A 441 12.19 19.21 21.31
N PRO A 442 13.24 19.92 21.79
CA PRO A 442 13.31 21.38 21.66
C PRO A 442 13.14 21.89 20.22
N ASP A 443 13.55 21.11 19.23
CA ASP A 443 13.56 21.49 17.81
C ASP A 443 12.49 20.77 16.98
N ARG A 444 11.72 19.81 17.54
CA ARG A 444 10.74 18.99 16.83
C ARG A 444 9.38 18.97 17.51
N VAL A 445 8.35 18.93 16.70
CA VAL A 445 6.94 18.88 17.13
C VAL A 445 6.21 17.70 16.48
N ASP A 446 5.27 17.15 17.22
CA ASP A 446 4.15 16.34 16.72
C ASP A 446 2.92 17.23 16.62
N ILE A 447 2.34 17.33 15.45
CA ILE A 447 1.13 18.11 15.18
C ILE A 447 0.00 17.15 14.81
N SER A 448 -1.04 17.10 15.65
CA SER A 448 -2.18 16.20 15.47
C SER A 448 -3.36 16.91 14.83
N TYR A 449 -3.94 16.27 13.80
CA TYR A 449 -5.11 16.75 13.07
C TYR A 449 -6.11 15.63 12.81
N ASP A 450 -7.41 15.95 12.90
CA ASP A 450 -8.44 15.14 12.26
C ASP A 450 -8.57 15.57 10.79
N LEU A 451 -8.24 14.69 9.86
CA LEU A 451 -8.25 14.96 8.41
C LEU A 451 -9.24 14.02 7.71
N PRO A 452 -10.09 14.54 6.80
CA PRO A 452 -10.89 13.66 5.96
C PRO A 452 -10.00 12.78 5.09
N LEU A 453 -10.22 11.46 5.12
CA LEU A 453 -9.37 10.51 4.40
C LEU A 453 -9.27 10.81 2.91
N ASN A 454 -10.37 11.25 2.29
CA ASN A 454 -10.38 11.61 0.88
C ASN A 454 -9.48 12.81 0.52
N GLU A 455 -9.09 13.63 1.49
CA GLU A 455 -8.16 14.76 1.30
C GLU A 455 -6.69 14.36 1.46
N ILE A 456 -6.45 13.15 2.01
CA ILE A 456 -5.10 12.61 2.25
C ILE A 456 -4.66 11.74 1.07
N ILE A 457 -5.57 10.95 0.50
CA ILE A 457 -5.26 9.86 -0.43
C ILE A 457 -4.70 10.31 -1.79
N TYR A 458 -4.69 11.58 -2.14
CA TYR A 458 -4.21 12.02 -3.46
C TYR A 458 -2.74 12.45 -3.44
N ASP A 459 -2.46 13.61 -2.90
CA ASP A 459 -1.18 14.30 -3.03
C ASP A 459 -0.68 14.88 -1.71
N PHE A 460 -1.38 14.62 -0.60
CA PHE A 460 -1.08 15.23 0.70
C PHE A 460 0.37 14.98 1.13
N PHE A 461 0.84 13.74 1.00
CA PHE A 461 2.19 13.36 1.40
C PHE A 461 3.28 14.07 0.57
N ASP A 462 3.08 14.15 -0.75
CA ASP A 462 4.03 14.80 -1.65
C ASP A 462 4.06 16.31 -1.43
N VAL A 463 2.90 16.92 -1.24
CA VAL A 463 2.80 18.35 -0.91
C VAL A 463 3.41 18.64 0.46
N LEU A 464 3.18 17.76 1.46
CA LEU A 464 3.79 17.86 2.78
C LEU A 464 5.33 17.81 2.69
N LYS A 465 5.87 16.80 2.02
CA LYS A 465 7.32 16.68 1.76
C LYS A 465 7.88 17.89 1.03
N SER A 466 7.20 18.34 -0.01
CA SER A 466 7.64 19.53 -0.76
C SER A 466 7.68 20.79 0.10
N ARG A 467 6.62 21.06 0.89
CA ARG A 467 6.53 22.25 1.75
C ARG A 467 7.52 22.22 2.91
N THR A 468 7.91 21.03 3.36
CA THR A 468 8.84 20.83 4.47
C THR A 468 10.24 20.41 4.04
N LYS A 469 10.55 20.46 2.72
CA LYS A 469 11.84 20.04 2.14
C LYS A 469 12.24 18.60 2.51
N GLY A 470 11.27 17.73 2.71
CA GLY A 470 11.47 16.33 3.09
C GLY A 470 11.66 16.09 4.60
N TYR A 471 11.58 17.12 5.44
CA TYR A 471 11.80 16.97 6.88
C TYR A 471 10.58 16.54 7.69
N ALA A 472 9.36 16.61 7.14
CA ALA A 472 8.18 16.13 7.82
C ALA A 472 7.89 14.68 7.50
N SER A 473 7.59 13.90 8.53
CA SER A 473 7.01 12.57 8.42
C SER A 473 5.54 12.60 8.81
N PHE A 474 4.77 11.67 8.27
CA PHE A 474 3.32 11.62 8.39
C PHE A 474 2.87 10.19 8.65
N ASP A 475 1.98 10.03 9.61
CA ASP A 475 1.27 8.80 9.91
C ASP A 475 -0.18 9.09 10.23
N TYR A 476 -1.07 8.11 10.06
CA TYR A 476 -2.49 8.28 10.37
C TYR A 476 -3.17 6.96 10.70
N GLU A 477 -4.19 7.06 11.52
CA GLU A 477 -5.13 5.98 11.80
C GLU A 477 -6.56 6.39 11.49
N ILE A 478 -7.42 5.44 11.16
CA ILE A 478 -8.83 5.75 10.91
C ILE A 478 -9.56 5.89 12.25
N LYS A 479 -9.98 7.10 12.56
CA LYS A 479 -10.74 7.43 13.76
C LYS A 479 -12.19 6.95 13.70
N GLY A 480 -12.81 6.99 12.50
CA GLY A 480 -14.22 6.67 12.29
C GLY A 480 -14.86 7.54 11.22
N TYR A 481 -16.17 7.73 11.32
CA TYR A 481 -16.94 8.51 10.35
C TYR A 481 -17.51 9.76 11.01
N GLU A 482 -17.48 10.89 10.29
CA GLU A 482 -18.08 12.15 10.72
C GLU A 482 -19.01 12.71 9.64
N ARG A 483 -20.04 13.46 10.09
CA ARG A 483 -20.97 14.12 9.17
C ARG A 483 -20.27 15.09 8.24
N SER A 484 -20.61 15.00 6.95
CA SER A 484 -20.06 15.84 5.92
C SER A 484 -21.09 16.18 4.84
N ASN A 485 -20.96 17.35 4.25
CA ASN A 485 -21.83 17.79 3.16
C ASN A 485 -21.25 17.38 1.82
N LEU A 486 -21.53 16.14 1.43
CA LEU A 486 -20.99 15.51 0.23
C LEU A 486 -21.90 15.71 -0.97
N VAL A 487 -21.31 15.89 -2.13
CA VAL A 487 -22.02 15.97 -3.42
C VAL A 487 -21.31 15.12 -4.46
N LYS A 488 -22.10 14.54 -5.36
CA LYS A 488 -21.57 13.83 -6.54
C LYS A 488 -21.37 14.83 -7.67
N LEU A 489 -20.18 14.83 -8.26
CA LEU A 489 -19.88 15.52 -9.51
C LEU A 489 -19.95 14.54 -10.67
N ASP A 490 -20.77 14.86 -11.64
CA ASP A 490 -20.91 14.13 -12.91
C ASP A 490 -20.23 14.89 -14.04
N VAL A 491 -19.36 14.20 -14.77
CA VAL A 491 -18.73 14.73 -15.99
C VAL A 491 -19.59 14.38 -17.19
N VAL A 492 -20.02 15.39 -17.94
CA VAL A 492 -20.90 15.23 -19.10
C VAL A 492 -20.18 15.74 -20.34
N LEU A 493 -19.92 14.85 -21.30
CA LEU A 493 -19.31 15.16 -22.59
C LEU A 493 -20.34 15.01 -23.71
N ASN A 494 -20.54 16.07 -24.46
CA ASN A 494 -21.51 16.11 -25.59
C ASN A 494 -22.96 15.72 -25.21
N GLY A 495 -23.31 15.73 -23.93
CA GLY A 495 -24.61 15.34 -23.40
C GLY A 495 -24.65 13.97 -22.74
N ASP A 496 -23.58 13.17 -22.86
CA ASP A 496 -23.46 11.85 -22.26
C ASP A 496 -22.64 11.93 -20.96
N THR A 497 -23.12 11.34 -19.89
CA THR A 497 -22.38 11.24 -18.62
C THR A 497 -21.29 10.19 -18.73
N ILE A 498 -20.07 10.56 -18.35
CA ILE A 498 -18.93 9.65 -18.27
C ILE A 498 -18.81 9.18 -16.82
N ASP A 499 -19.35 8.02 -16.54
CA ASP A 499 -19.42 7.42 -15.21
C ASP A 499 -18.04 7.22 -14.58
N ALA A 500 -17.05 6.81 -15.35
CA ALA A 500 -15.67 6.61 -14.93
C ALA A 500 -14.96 7.90 -14.45
N LEU A 501 -15.49 9.07 -14.78
CA LEU A 501 -15.00 10.38 -14.35
C LEU A 501 -15.88 11.03 -13.26
N SER A 502 -16.91 10.35 -12.79
CA SER A 502 -17.75 10.82 -11.69
C SER A 502 -17.04 10.60 -10.35
N PHE A 503 -17.19 11.52 -9.39
CA PHE A 503 -16.61 11.39 -8.07
C PHE A 503 -17.41 12.14 -7.00
N ILE A 504 -17.18 11.78 -5.73
CA ILE A 504 -17.83 12.38 -4.57
C ILE A 504 -16.85 13.35 -3.91
N ILE A 505 -17.33 14.55 -3.56
CA ILE A 505 -16.50 15.60 -2.97
C ILE A 505 -17.33 16.44 -1.99
N HIS A 506 -16.65 17.13 -1.06
CA HIS A 506 -17.28 18.12 -0.20
C HIS A 506 -17.81 19.31 -1.00
N SER A 507 -19.03 19.77 -0.68
CA SER A 507 -19.74 20.84 -1.42
C SER A 507 -18.93 22.12 -1.61
N ASP A 508 -18.15 22.52 -0.60
CA ASP A 508 -17.39 23.77 -0.63
C ASP A 508 -16.26 23.76 -1.67
N LYS A 509 -15.71 22.58 -1.96
CA LYS A 509 -14.65 22.39 -2.97
C LYS A 509 -15.19 22.08 -4.37
N ALA A 510 -16.47 21.73 -4.47
CA ALA A 510 -17.09 21.24 -5.69
C ALA A 510 -16.92 22.19 -6.88
N TYR A 511 -17.16 23.49 -6.71
CA TYR A 511 -17.08 24.48 -7.78
C TYR A 511 -15.62 24.67 -8.29
N GLY A 512 -14.68 24.83 -7.38
CA GLY A 512 -13.26 25.00 -7.74
C GLY A 512 -12.71 23.80 -8.50
N ARG A 513 -12.98 22.59 -8.01
CA ARG A 513 -12.54 21.34 -8.63
C ARG A 513 -13.23 21.08 -9.97
N ALA A 514 -14.55 21.32 -10.06
CA ALA A 514 -15.30 21.22 -11.30
C ALA A 514 -14.72 22.08 -12.44
N ARG A 515 -14.31 23.30 -12.11
CA ARG A 515 -13.71 24.20 -13.10
C ARG A 515 -12.35 23.68 -13.59
N LYS A 516 -11.46 23.28 -12.68
CA LYS A 516 -10.15 22.70 -13.02
C LYS A 516 -10.29 21.45 -13.90
N ILE A 517 -11.24 20.56 -13.56
CA ILE A 517 -11.53 19.35 -14.36
C ILE A 517 -11.98 19.73 -15.77
N ALA A 518 -12.92 20.65 -15.89
CA ALA A 518 -13.43 21.07 -17.21
C ALA A 518 -12.31 21.67 -18.08
N GLU A 519 -11.41 22.47 -17.49
CA GLU A 519 -10.24 23.04 -18.17
C GLU A 519 -9.25 21.94 -18.61
N LYS A 520 -8.87 21.01 -17.71
CA LYS A 520 -7.96 19.89 -18.02
C LYS A 520 -8.55 18.96 -19.11
N LEU A 521 -9.81 18.60 -19.02
CA LEU A 521 -10.48 17.78 -20.06
C LEU A 521 -10.50 18.48 -21.41
N LYS A 522 -10.76 19.79 -21.46
CA LYS A 522 -10.71 20.57 -22.69
C LYS A 522 -9.34 20.56 -23.35
N ASP A 523 -8.27 20.57 -22.55
CA ASP A 523 -6.90 20.63 -23.05
C ASP A 523 -6.39 19.25 -23.50
N ASN A 524 -6.84 18.16 -22.87
CA ASN A 524 -6.39 16.80 -23.13
C ASN A 524 -7.27 16.01 -24.11
N ILE A 525 -8.54 16.38 -24.29
CA ILE A 525 -9.38 15.73 -25.29
C ILE A 525 -9.13 16.32 -26.68
N PRO A 526 -8.77 15.52 -27.69
CA PRO A 526 -8.46 16.03 -29.03
C PRO A 526 -9.70 16.63 -29.70
N ARG A 527 -9.46 17.70 -30.48
CA ARG A 527 -10.52 18.35 -31.25
C ARG A 527 -11.08 17.40 -32.29
N GLN A 528 -12.41 17.31 -32.36
CA GLN A 528 -13.10 16.54 -33.37
C GLN A 528 -13.75 17.45 -34.46
N MET A 529 -14.43 16.85 -35.43
CA MET A 529 -15.09 17.57 -36.51
C MET A 529 -16.32 18.37 -36.04
N PHE A 530 -16.76 18.17 -34.80
CA PHE A 530 -17.85 18.86 -34.14
C PHE A 530 -17.39 19.46 -32.80
N GLU A 531 -18.20 20.36 -32.27
CA GLU A 531 -17.95 21.00 -30.99
C GLU A 531 -18.35 20.07 -29.85
N ILE A 532 -17.48 19.89 -28.87
CA ILE A 532 -17.72 19.04 -27.70
C ILE A 532 -17.89 19.94 -26.48
N PRO A 533 -19.10 20.09 -25.92
CA PRO A 533 -19.27 20.71 -24.61
C PRO A 533 -18.81 19.76 -23.53
N VAL A 534 -17.93 20.24 -22.66
CA VAL A 534 -17.49 19.61 -21.42
C VAL A 534 -18.26 20.28 -20.30
N GLN A 535 -19.07 19.55 -19.57
CA GLN A 535 -19.91 20.07 -18.49
C GLN A 535 -19.69 19.24 -17.23
N ILE A 536 -19.66 19.90 -16.09
CA ILE A 536 -19.63 19.25 -14.78
C ILE A 536 -20.92 19.63 -14.06
N ALA A 537 -21.63 18.63 -13.56
CA ALA A 537 -22.94 18.80 -12.96
C ALA A 537 -23.04 18.19 -11.55
N ILE A 538 -23.92 18.75 -10.72
CA ILE A 538 -24.38 18.20 -9.45
C ILE A 538 -25.88 17.98 -9.55
N GLY A 539 -26.35 16.73 -9.40
CA GLY A 539 -27.78 16.41 -9.49
C GLY A 539 -28.45 16.95 -10.76
N GLY A 540 -27.75 16.89 -11.91
CA GLY A 540 -28.21 17.41 -13.19
C GLY A 540 -28.04 18.92 -13.41
N LYS A 541 -27.66 19.70 -12.38
CA LYS A 541 -27.38 21.13 -12.51
C LYS A 541 -25.92 21.37 -12.89
N VAL A 542 -25.69 21.96 -14.08
CA VAL A 542 -24.34 22.30 -14.55
C VAL A 542 -23.75 23.43 -13.71
N ILE A 543 -22.58 23.17 -13.09
CA ILE A 543 -21.82 24.12 -12.26
C ILE A 543 -20.57 24.65 -12.95
N ALA A 544 -19.98 23.88 -13.88
CA ALA A 544 -18.86 24.32 -14.71
C ALA A 544 -19.04 23.88 -16.14
N ARG A 545 -18.57 24.67 -17.09
CA ARG A 545 -18.68 24.36 -18.52
C ARG A 545 -17.50 24.92 -19.29
N GLU A 546 -16.90 24.05 -20.12
CA GLU A 546 -15.93 24.41 -21.14
C GLU A 546 -16.35 23.84 -22.50
N THR A 547 -15.70 24.28 -23.55
CA THR A 547 -16.05 23.85 -24.90
C THR A 547 -14.81 23.58 -25.73
N ILE A 548 -14.68 22.36 -26.25
CA ILE A 548 -13.65 21.97 -27.21
C ILE A 548 -14.14 22.36 -28.59
N LYS A 549 -13.46 23.32 -29.23
CA LYS A 549 -13.83 23.83 -30.54
C LYS A 549 -13.65 22.77 -31.62
N ALA A 550 -14.60 22.68 -32.54
CA ALA A 550 -14.52 21.80 -33.72
C ALA A 550 -13.29 22.11 -34.58
N MET A 551 -12.68 21.07 -35.16
CA MET A 551 -11.70 21.25 -36.23
C MET A 551 -12.33 22.02 -37.38
N ARG A 552 -11.64 23.05 -37.88
CA ARG A 552 -12.06 23.80 -39.09
C ARG A 552 -11.38 23.19 -40.31
N LYS A 553 -12.15 22.59 -41.19
CA LYS A 553 -11.70 22.29 -42.54
C LYS A 553 -11.93 23.56 -43.38
N ASP A 554 -10.91 24.09 -44.01
CA ASP A 554 -11.05 25.23 -44.90
C ASP A 554 -11.76 24.80 -46.21
N VAL A 555 -13.10 24.86 -46.17
CA VAL A 555 -13.95 24.50 -47.32
C VAL A 555 -13.92 25.58 -48.39
N LEU A 556 -13.33 26.75 -48.09
CA LEU A 556 -13.24 27.89 -49.00
C LEU A 556 -11.91 27.94 -49.78
N ALA A 557 -10.91 27.17 -49.40
CA ALA A 557 -9.58 27.14 -50.03
C ALA A 557 -9.62 26.87 -51.53
N LYS A 558 -10.65 26.13 -52.01
CA LYS A 558 -10.84 25.82 -53.44
C LYS A 558 -11.80 26.78 -54.14
N CYS A 559 -12.28 27.85 -53.49
CA CYS A 559 -13.21 28.82 -54.09
C CYS A 559 -12.40 29.98 -54.68
N TYR A 560 -11.98 29.85 -55.93
CA TYR A 560 -11.43 30.94 -56.71
C TYR A 560 -12.57 31.89 -57.16
N GLY A 561 -12.43 33.20 -56.85
CA GLY A 561 -13.36 34.25 -57.32
C GLY A 561 -14.40 34.69 -56.27
N GLY A 562 -15.05 35.81 -56.54
CA GLY A 562 -15.92 36.56 -55.61
C GLY A 562 -17.34 36.02 -55.42
N ASP A 563 -17.63 34.75 -55.71
CA ASP A 563 -18.97 34.18 -55.56
C ASP A 563 -19.35 33.99 -54.07
N ILE A 564 -19.94 35.03 -53.50
CA ILE A 564 -20.38 35.12 -52.12
C ILE A 564 -21.47 34.08 -51.83
N THR A 565 -22.35 33.79 -52.81
CA THR A 565 -23.46 32.85 -52.64
C THR A 565 -22.97 31.42 -52.48
N ARG A 566 -21.99 31.01 -53.28
CA ARG A 566 -21.34 29.69 -53.19
C ARG A 566 -20.57 29.51 -51.89
N LYS A 567 -19.88 30.56 -51.42
CA LYS A 567 -19.18 30.57 -50.14
C LYS A 567 -20.17 30.40 -48.97
N LYS A 568 -21.26 31.12 -48.94
CA LYS A 568 -22.35 30.99 -47.93
C LYS A 568 -22.92 29.56 -47.91
N LYS A 569 -23.24 29.01 -49.08
CA LYS A 569 -23.84 27.68 -49.22
C LYS A 569 -22.88 26.56 -48.75
N LEU A 570 -21.59 26.70 -48.98
CA LEU A 570 -20.56 25.76 -48.47
C LEU A 570 -20.41 25.86 -46.96
N LEU A 571 -20.45 27.05 -46.38
CA LEU A 571 -20.39 27.26 -44.92
C LEU A 571 -21.67 26.73 -44.24
N GLU A 572 -22.84 26.90 -44.83
CA GLU A 572 -24.10 26.33 -44.35
C GLU A 572 -24.08 24.80 -44.36
N LYS A 573 -23.65 24.18 -45.46
CA LYS A 573 -23.48 22.73 -45.55
C LYS A 573 -22.46 22.21 -44.51
N GLN A 574 -21.38 22.92 -44.26
CA GLN A 574 -20.41 22.56 -43.22
C GLN A 574 -21.06 22.64 -41.83
N LYS A 575 -21.87 23.69 -41.58
CA LYS A 575 -22.59 23.86 -40.31
C LYS A 575 -23.62 22.75 -40.07
N GLU A 576 -24.39 22.40 -41.11
CA GLU A 576 -25.34 21.30 -41.06
C GLU A 576 -24.66 19.94 -40.87
N GLY A 577 -23.55 19.70 -41.60
CA GLY A 577 -22.75 18.49 -41.46
C GLY A 577 -22.19 18.33 -40.02
N LYS A 578 -21.67 19.41 -39.43
CA LYS A 578 -21.21 19.42 -38.02
C LYS A 578 -22.36 19.15 -37.04
N LYS A 579 -23.52 19.75 -37.26
CA LYS A 579 -24.73 19.53 -36.44
C LYS A 579 -25.23 18.08 -36.53
N ARG A 580 -25.10 17.45 -37.70
CA ARG A 580 -25.44 16.04 -37.92
C ARG A 580 -24.42 15.10 -37.22
N MET A 581 -23.12 15.38 -37.37
CA MET A 581 -22.05 14.61 -36.69
C MET A 581 -22.17 14.69 -35.17
N ARG A 582 -22.55 15.84 -34.62
CA ARG A 582 -22.78 16.01 -33.18
C ARG A 582 -23.88 15.11 -32.62
N ARG A 583 -24.89 14.75 -33.44
CA ARG A 583 -26.02 13.88 -33.03
C ARG A 583 -25.66 12.40 -32.99
N PHE A 584 -24.62 11.98 -33.72
CA PHE A 584 -24.26 10.58 -33.91
C PHE A 584 -22.81 10.27 -33.54
N GLY A 585 -21.99 11.27 -33.20
CA GLY A 585 -20.59 11.08 -32.83
C GLY A 585 -20.47 10.75 -31.37
N THR A 586 -19.94 9.56 -31.05
CA THR A 586 -19.42 9.22 -29.74
C THR A 586 -18.12 9.98 -29.54
N VAL A 587 -17.90 10.50 -28.34
CA VAL A 587 -16.65 11.16 -27.95
C VAL A 587 -15.76 10.10 -27.32
N GLU A 588 -14.68 9.73 -28.00
CA GLU A 588 -13.63 8.91 -27.39
C GLU A 588 -12.84 9.79 -26.43
N VAL A 589 -12.75 9.33 -25.18
CA VAL A 589 -11.94 9.98 -24.13
C VAL A 589 -10.61 9.23 -24.08
N PRO A 590 -9.49 9.86 -24.48
CA PRO A 590 -8.20 9.21 -24.44
C PRO A 590 -7.73 8.99 -22.99
N GLN A 591 -6.86 8.02 -22.78
CA GLN A 591 -6.31 7.66 -21.47
C GLN A 591 -5.63 8.86 -20.79
N GLU A 592 -4.96 9.71 -21.57
CA GLU A 592 -4.31 10.93 -21.05
C GLU A 592 -5.31 11.90 -20.42
N ALA A 593 -6.56 11.92 -20.89
CA ALA A 593 -7.59 12.76 -20.30
C ALA A 593 -8.07 12.24 -18.94
N PHE A 594 -8.14 10.91 -18.74
CA PHE A 594 -8.38 10.32 -17.41
C PHE A 594 -7.22 10.64 -16.46
N MET A 595 -5.99 10.41 -16.90
CA MET A 595 -4.79 10.71 -16.11
C MET A 595 -4.67 12.20 -15.74
N ALA A 596 -5.04 13.10 -16.68
CA ALA A 596 -5.03 14.54 -16.43
C ALA A 596 -6.05 14.99 -15.37
N VAL A 597 -7.16 14.27 -15.22
CA VAL A 597 -8.13 14.52 -14.14
C VAL A 597 -7.64 14.00 -12.80
N LEU A 598 -6.90 12.88 -12.79
CA LEU A 598 -6.27 12.35 -11.57
C LEU A 598 -5.19 13.29 -11.01
N LYS A 599 -4.39 13.91 -11.88
CA LYS A 599 -3.28 14.82 -11.55
C LYS A 599 -3.70 16.29 -11.51
N LEU A 600 -4.86 16.58 -10.94
CA LEU A 600 -5.41 17.95 -10.91
C LEU A 600 -4.69 18.89 -9.95
N ASP A 601 -4.00 18.34 -8.98
CA ASP A 601 -3.39 19.10 -7.90
C ASP A 601 -1.85 19.19 -8.02
N GLU A 602 -1.26 18.61 -9.11
CA GLU A 602 0.11 18.88 -9.58
C GLU A 602 0.14 20.22 -10.42
#